data_aaa4969acd1c67c1c00fdbe569e3e84c
#
_entry.id   aaa4969acd1c67c1c00fdbe569e3e84c
#
_cell.length_a   1.000
_cell.length_b   1.000
_cell.length_c   1.000
_cell.angle_alpha   90.00
_cell.angle_beta   90.00
_cell.angle_gamma   90.00
#
_symmetry.space_group_name_H-M   'P 1'
#
loop_
_entity.id
_entity.type
_entity.pdbx_description
1 polymer ?
#
loop_
_entity_poly.entity_id
_entity_poly.type
_entity_poly.pdbx_seq_one_letter_code
_entity_poly.pdbx_strand_id
1 'polypeptide(L)'
;HNEQVDMKVNLPAFAYNGTTYKDLAITARTTNDTLHTDMRLKKLMANNKITSYMLDANAANNTLGAILRLNDNEDQPIRGTLSTRTHFYKNEEGTSVAHVELNPSVVTIGDTVWQVLPATVEYAKDNLRVNGFKICHDKQSIAIDGRATKDLNDSLNVELKDINISYILNLVNF
;
A
#
# COMPACT_ATOMS: atom_id res chain seq x y z
N HIS A 1 28.83 7.46 -6.76
CA HIS A 1 28.15 8.13 -7.89
C HIS A 1 26.72 8.45 -7.44
N ASN A 2 26.43 9.75 -7.28
CA ASN A 2 25.07 10.21 -7.08
C ASN A 2 24.39 10.18 -8.46
N GLU A 3 23.60 9.16 -8.72
CA GLU A 3 22.77 9.11 -9.92
C GLU A 3 21.63 10.12 -9.76
N GLN A 4 21.59 11.09 -10.67
CA GLN A 4 20.47 12.04 -10.71
C GLN A 4 19.36 11.45 -11.57
N VAL A 5 18.17 11.40 -11.01
CA VAL A 5 16.94 11.02 -11.71
C VAL A 5 16.12 12.30 -11.95
N ASP A 6 15.67 12.50 -13.18
CA ASP A 6 14.62 13.46 -13.53
C ASP A 6 13.72 12.77 -14.56
N MET A 7 12.56 12.31 -14.11
CA MET A 7 11.62 11.54 -14.93
C MET A 7 10.22 12.11 -14.79
N LYS A 8 9.53 12.19 -15.92
CA LYS A 8 8.11 12.55 -15.97
C LYS A 8 7.39 11.62 -16.94
N VAL A 9 6.33 10.98 -16.45
CA VAL A 9 5.44 10.13 -17.25
C VAL A 9 4.03 10.64 -17.13
N ASN A 10 3.34 10.76 -18.28
CA ASN A 10 1.92 11.09 -18.34
C ASN A 10 1.24 10.16 -19.34
N LEU A 11 0.25 9.40 -18.85
CA LEU A 11 -0.60 8.54 -19.68
C LEU A 11 -2.06 8.92 -19.45
N PRO A 12 -2.75 9.47 -20.46
CA PRO A 12 -4.14 9.90 -20.31
C PRO A 12 -5.10 8.77 -19.97
N ALA A 13 -4.88 7.59 -20.59
CA ALA A 13 -5.63 6.38 -20.29
C ALA A 13 -4.86 5.13 -20.72
N PHE A 14 -5.08 4.03 -20.02
CA PHE A 14 -4.63 2.69 -20.40
C PHE A 14 -5.55 1.63 -19.78
N ALA A 15 -5.50 0.41 -20.32
CA ALA A 15 -6.23 -0.73 -19.77
C ALA A 15 -5.24 -1.82 -19.33
N TYR A 16 -5.51 -2.43 -18.19
CA TYR A 16 -4.74 -3.55 -17.67
C TYR A 16 -5.68 -4.55 -16.98
N ASN A 17 -5.60 -5.82 -17.33
CA ASN A 17 -6.47 -6.90 -16.84
C ASN A 17 -7.97 -6.53 -16.85
N GLY A 18 -8.45 -5.96 -17.97
CA GLY A 18 -9.85 -5.57 -18.14
C GLY A 18 -10.28 -4.32 -17.35
N THR A 19 -9.37 -3.71 -16.60
CA THR A 19 -9.63 -2.48 -15.85
C THR A 19 -9.09 -1.27 -16.60
N THR A 20 -9.89 -0.20 -16.69
CA THR A 20 -9.47 1.08 -17.29
C THR A 20 -8.91 2.01 -16.22
N TYR A 21 -7.73 2.53 -16.50
CA TYR A 21 -7.05 3.54 -15.70
C TYR A 21 -6.94 4.84 -16.49
N LYS A 22 -6.97 5.97 -15.78
CA LYS A 22 -6.90 7.32 -16.39
C LYS A 22 -5.94 8.20 -15.61
N ASP A 23 -5.46 9.23 -16.27
CA ASP A 23 -4.69 10.33 -15.67
C ASP A 23 -3.48 9.84 -14.85
N LEU A 24 -2.77 8.80 -15.33
CA LEU A 24 -1.50 8.42 -14.71
C LEU A 24 -0.50 9.56 -14.94
N ALA A 25 -0.04 10.14 -13.85
CA ALA A 25 1.08 11.08 -13.82
C ALA A 25 2.10 10.59 -12.79
N ILE A 26 3.35 10.46 -13.22
CA ILE A 26 4.48 10.12 -12.34
C ILE A 26 5.54 11.18 -12.53
N THR A 27 6.04 11.74 -11.45
CA THR A 27 7.27 12.55 -11.43
C THR A 27 8.25 11.92 -10.46
N ALA A 28 9.50 11.79 -10.87
CA ALA A 28 10.58 11.35 -9.99
C ALA A 28 11.79 12.24 -10.19
N ARG A 29 12.30 12.84 -9.12
CA ARG A 29 13.44 13.76 -9.16
C ARG A 29 14.35 13.55 -7.97
N THR A 30 15.65 13.51 -8.24
CA THR A 30 16.67 13.55 -7.18
C THR A 30 17.01 15.00 -6.83
N THR A 31 16.89 15.35 -5.56
CA THR A 31 17.30 16.64 -5.00
C THR A 31 17.96 16.39 -3.65
N ASN A 32 19.16 16.94 -3.44
CA ASN A 32 19.94 16.78 -2.20
C ASN A 32 20.05 15.31 -1.76
N ASP A 33 20.49 14.43 -2.68
CA ASP A 33 20.66 12.98 -2.47
C ASP A 33 19.38 12.22 -2.06
N THR A 34 18.22 12.85 -2.22
CA THR A 34 16.91 12.25 -1.98
C THR A 34 16.16 12.13 -3.29
N LEU A 35 15.67 10.94 -3.60
CA LEU A 35 14.72 10.71 -4.68
C LEU A 35 13.30 11.02 -4.18
N HIS A 36 12.69 12.02 -4.77
CA HIS A 36 11.29 12.37 -4.55
C HIS A 36 10.45 11.81 -5.70
N THR A 37 9.39 11.12 -5.36
CA THR A 37 8.46 10.54 -6.35
C THR A 37 7.03 10.88 -5.98
N ASP A 38 6.31 11.44 -6.95
CA ASP A 38 4.86 11.68 -6.87
C ASP A 38 4.18 10.85 -7.96
N MET A 39 3.12 10.15 -7.61
CA MET A 39 2.27 9.43 -8.56
C MET A 39 0.81 9.75 -8.31
N ARG A 40 0.08 9.96 -9.39
CA ARG A 40 -1.37 10.09 -9.39
C ARG A 40 -1.95 9.13 -10.40
N LEU A 41 -3.05 8.48 -10.05
CA LEU A 41 -3.72 7.51 -10.90
C LEU A 41 -5.21 7.50 -10.57
N LYS A 42 -6.05 7.36 -11.58
CA LYS A 42 -7.49 7.13 -11.43
C LYS A 42 -7.85 5.76 -11.98
N LYS A 43 -8.66 5.01 -11.24
CA LYS A 43 -9.24 3.73 -11.66
C LYS A 43 -10.73 3.93 -11.93
N LEU A 44 -11.20 3.54 -13.10
CA LEU A 44 -12.61 3.51 -13.44
C LEU A 44 -13.21 2.21 -12.90
N MET A 45 -14.20 2.33 -12.02
CA MET A 45 -14.92 1.20 -11.42
C MET A 45 -16.08 0.78 -12.34
N ALA A 46 -16.58 -0.47 -12.17
CA ALA A 46 -17.67 -1.03 -12.99
C ALA A 46 -18.98 -0.21 -12.93
N ASN A 47 -19.21 0.54 -11.86
CA ASN A 47 -20.35 1.43 -11.66
C ASN A 47 -20.12 2.86 -12.16
N ASN A 48 -19.13 3.07 -13.03
CA ASN A 48 -18.66 4.39 -13.53
C ASN A 48 -18.12 5.35 -12.44
N LYS A 49 -17.96 4.90 -11.20
CA LYS A 49 -17.28 5.66 -10.17
C LYS A 49 -15.77 5.65 -10.41
N ILE A 50 -15.09 6.69 -9.95
CA ILE A 50 -13.65 6.84 -10.09
C ILE A 50 -13.01 6.73 -8.71
N THR A 51 -12.02 5.86 -8.58
CA THR A 51 -11.14 5.81 -7.40
C THR A 51 -9.82 6.48 -7.75
N SER A 52 -9.41 7.46 -6.95
CA SER A 52 -8.15 8.17 -7.11
C SER A 52 -7.10 7.61 -6.16
N TYR A 53 -5.89 7.46 -6.65
CA TYR A 53 -4.71 7.04 -5.91
C TYR A 53 -3.65 8.12 -6.05
N MET A 54 -3.10 8.57 -4.93
CA MET A 54 -1.97 9.50 -4.90
C MET A 54 -0.89 8.89 -4.00
N LEU A 55 0.32 8.76 -4.53
CA LEU A 55 1.48 8.27 -3.80
C LEU A 55 2.54 9.36 -3.77
N ASP A 56 2.95 9.73 -2.58
CA ASP A 56 4.14 10.55 -2.34
C ASP A 56 5.21 9.65 -1.70
N ALA A 57 6.40 9.60 -2.27
CA ALA A 57 7.48 8.78 -1.75
C ALA A 57 8.82 9.52 -1.79
N ASN A 58 9.63 9.29 -0.75
CA ASN A 58 10.96 9.84 -0.64
C ASN A 58 11.95 8.73 -0.28
N ALA A 59 13.02 8.59 -1.07
CA ALA A 59 14.02 7.57 -0.87
C ALA A 59 15.42 8.18 -0.71
N ALA A 60 16.07 7.87 0.40
CA ALA A 60 17.46 8.23 0.69
C ALA A 60 18.07 7.24 1.69
N ASN A 61 19.39 7.02 1.63
CA ASN A 61 20.14 6.24 2.62
C ASN A 61 19.49 4.87 2.95
N ASN A 62 19.16 4.10 1.92
CA ASN A 62 18.48 2.80 2.04
C ASN A 62 17.13 2.85 2.78
N THR A 63 16.51 4.02 2.86
CA THR A 63 15.20 4.20 3.46
C THR A 63 14.23 4.80 2.45
N LEU A 64 13.00 4.26 2.41
CA LEU A 64 11.88 4.76 1.61
C LEU A 64 10.74 5.12 2.56
N GLY A 65 10.36 6.38 2.61
CA GLY A 65 9.10 6.82 3.20
C GLY A 65 8.05 6.93 2.11
N ALA A 66 6.85 6.40 2.33
CA ALA A 66 5.77 6.48 1.37
C ALA A 66 4.43 6.80 2.03
N ILE A 67 3.63 7.65 1.38
CA ILE A 67 2.28 8.01 1.80
C ILE A 67 1.36 7.76 0.60
N LEU A 68 0.45 6.80 0.75
CA LEU A 68 -0.60 6.52 -0.20
C LEU A 68 -1.90 7.16 0.29
N ARG A 69 -2.48 8.03 -0.52
CA ARG A 69 -3.82 8.59 -0.30
C ARG A 69 -4.80 7.96 -1.28
N LEU A 70 -5.91 7.47 -0.73
CA LEU A 70 -7.03 6.88 -1.46
C LEU A 70 -8.15 7.90 -1.47
N ASN A 71 -8.58 8.35 -2.61
CA ASN A 71 -9.63 9.33 -2.80
C ASN A 71 -9.51 10.56 -1.86
N ASP A 72 -9.66 11.72 -2.40
CA ASP A 72 -9.66 13.00 -1.68
C ASP A 72 -11.08 13.61 -1.56
N ASN A 73 -12.09 12.91 -2.06
CA ASN A 73 -13.48 13.36 -2.09
C ASN A 73 -14.32 12.56 -1.07
N GLU A 74 -15.10 13.27 -0.23
CA GLU A 74 -15.95 12.68 0.80
C GLU A 74 -17.06 11.77 0.25
N ASP A 75 -17.48 11.98 -0.99
CA ASP A 75 -18.52 11.16 -1.66
C ASP A 75 -18.01 9.78 -2.10
N GLN A 76 -16.73 9.47 -1.90
CA GLN A 76 -16.17 8.20 -2.32
C GLN A 76 -16.35 7.11 -1.26
N PRO A 77 -16.68 5.86 -1.70
CA PRO A 77 -16.93 4.75 -0.77
C PRO A 77 -15.67 4.27 -0.03
N ILE A 78 -14.49 4.59 -0.54
CA ILE A 78 -13.22 4.26 0.12
C ILE A 78 -12.34 5.50 0.06
N ARG A 79 -11.89 5.98 1.21
CA ARG A 79 -10.95 7.09 1.33
C ARG A 79 -10.04 6.89 2.53
N GLY A 80 -8.87 7.47 2.50
CA GLY A 80 -7.94 7.40 3.63
C GLY A 80 -6.50 7.59 3.22
N THR A 81 -5.64 7.46 4.20
CA THR A 81 -4.19 7.60 4.03
C THR A 81 -3.50 6.42 4.69
N LEU A 82 -2.56 5.82 3.97
CA LEU A 82 -1.64 4.80 4.50
C LEU A 82 -0.22 5.37 4.43
N SER A 83 0.53 5.24 5.51
CA SER A 83 1.91 5.72 5.60
C SER A 83 2.83 4.58 6.00
N THR A 84 3.96 4.46 5.29
CA THR A 84 4.96 3.43 5.56
C THR A 84 6.36 4.02 5.60
N ARG A 85 7.23 3.36 6.34
CA ARG A 85 8.68 3.52 6.26
C ARG A 85 9.30 2.17 5.95
N THR A 86 10.12 2.11 4.92
CA THR A 86 10.84 0.89 4.53
C THR A 86 12.32 1.10 4.68
N HIS A 87 13.00 0.19 5.35
CA HIS A 87 14.45 0.13 5.44
C HIS A 87 14.96 -1.07 4.64
N PHE A 88 15.92 -0.83 3.73
CA PHE A 88 16.55 -1.86 2.93
C PHE A 88 17.93 -2.18 3.49
N TYR A 89 18.21 -3.46 3.72
CA TYR A 89 19.50 -3.93 4.20
C TYR A 89 19.83 -5.31 3.64
N LYS A 90 21.07 -5.75 3.86
CA LYS A 90 21.46 -7.14 3.62
C LYS A 90 21.55 -7.86 4.95
N ASN A 91 20.96 -9.05 5.01
CA ASN A 91 21.10 -9.93 6.18
C ASN A 91 22.53 -10.56 6.21
N GLU A 92 22.79 -11.37 7.21
CA GLU A 92 24.09 -12.05 7.39
C GLU A 92 24.47 -12.95 6.20
N GLU A 93 23.49 -13.46 5.48
CA GLU A 93 23.67 -14.29 4.27
C GLU A 93 23.86 -13.46 3.00
N GLY A 94 23.85 -12.13 3.09
CA GLY A 94 23.97 -11.21 1.97
C GLY A 94 22.68 -11.04 1.15
N THR A 95 21.56 -11.63 1.58
CA THR A 95 20.26 -11.48 0.94
C THR A 95 19.67 -10.09 1.22
N SER A 96 19.15 -9.42 0.20
CA SER A 96 18.47 -8.13 0.36
C SER A 96 17.14 -8.31 1.06
N VAL A 97 16.91 -7.52 2.10
CA VAL A 97 15.70 -7.49 2.91
C VAL A 97 15.08 -6.11 2.84
N ALA A 98 13.77 -6.04 2.69
CA ALA A 98 12.96 -4.85 2.90
C ALA A 98 12.19 -5.02 4.22
N HIS A 99 12.49 -4.20 5.21
CA HIS A 99 11.75 -4.10 6.46
C HIS A 99 10.80 -2.91 6.37
N VAL A 100 9.51 -3.19 6.32
CA VAL A 100 8.44 -2.20 6.16
C VAL A 100 7.75 -1.99 7.50
N GLU A 101 7.73 -0.76 7.97
CA GLU A 101 6.93 -0.31 9.10
C GLU A 101 5.67 0.37 8.57
N LEU A 102 4.50 -0.12 8.94
CA LEU A 102 3.22 0.53 8.69
C LEU A 102 2.89 1.43 9.88
N ASN A 103 2.74 2.72 9.59
CA ASN A 103 2.36 3.69 10.61
C ASN A 103 0.85 3.64 10.89
N PRO A 104 0.41 4.06 12.11
CA PRO A 104 -1.00 4.22 12.41
C PRO A 104 -1.69 5.07 11.34
N SER A 105 -2.79 4.58 10.84
CA SER A 105 -3.50 5.21 9.72
C SER A 105 -5.01 5.05 9.88
N VAL A 106 -5.75 5.80 9.09
CA VAL A 106 -7.22 5.74 9.08
C VAL A 106 -7.71 5.57 7.66
N VAL A 107 -8.62 4.61 7.47
CA VAL A 107 -9.31 4.36 6.20
C VAL A 107 -10.81 4.37 6.45
N THR A 108 -11.56 5.12 5.66
CA THR A 108 -13.02 5.09 5.68
C THR A 108 -13.53 4.20 4.56
N ILE A 109 -14.43 3.28 4.89
CA ILE A 109 -15.08 2.37 3.94
C ILE A 109 -16.60 2.56 4.10
N GLY A 110 -17.24 3.10 3.07
CA GLY A 110 -18.60 3.62 3.18
C GLY A 110 -18.65 4.74 4.23
N ASP A 111 -19.50 4.61 5.22
CA ASP A 111 -19.63 5.57 6.33
C ASP A 111 -18.82 5.15 7.57
N THR A 112 -18.05 4.07 7.48
CA THR A 112 -17.36 3.46 8.62
C THR A 112 -15.87 3.81 8.60
N VAL A 113 -15.39 4.33 9.73
CA VAL A 113 -13.99 4.67 9.93
C VAL A 113 -13.23 3.49 10.53
N TRP A 114 -12.24 2.99 9.82
CA TRP A 114 -11.36 1.90 10.22
C TRP A 114 -10.00 2.42 10.65
N GLN A 115 -9.50 1.93 11.76
CA GLN A 115 -8.14 2.20 12.24
C GLN A 115 -7.20 1.12 11.69
N VAL A 116 -6.11 1.54 11.07
CA VAL A 116 -5.00 0.67 10.69
C VAL A 116 -3.95 0.79 11.78
N LEU A 117 -3.69 -0.31 12.47
CA LEU A 117 -2.73 -0.34 13.57
C LEU A 117 -1.29 -0.45 13.05
N PRO A 118 -0.30 -0.03 13.86
CA PRO A 118 1.11 -0.23 13.52
C PRO A 118 1.40 -1.70 13.28
N ALA A 119 2.17 -1.98 12.25
CA ALA A 119 2.55 -3.33 11.87
C ALA A 119 3.92 -3.33 11.21
N THR A 120 4.56 -4.48 11.14
CA THR A 120 5.79 -4.66 10.36
C THR A 120 5.65 -5.78 9.35
N VAL A 121 6.28 -5.58 8.19
CA VAL A 121 6.39 -6.59 7.15
C VAL A 121 7.85 -6.71 6.76
N GLU A 122 8.39 -7.91 6.81
CA GLU A 122 9.70 -8.21 6.25
C GLU A 122 9.55 -8.99 4.96
N TYR A 123 10.19 -8.52 3.92
CA TYR A 123 10.23 -9.19 2.64
C TYR A 123 11.67 -9.43 2.19
N ALA A 124 11.99 -10.67 1.91
CA ALA A 124 13.22 -11.09 1.26
C ALA A 124 12.87 -12.11 0.16
N LYS A 125 13.86 -12.50 -0.62
CA LYS A 125 13.64 -13.57 -1.62
C LYS A 125 13.05 -14.81 -0.95
N ASP A 126 11.87 -15.24 -1.45
CA ASP A 126 11.15 -16.43 -0.96
C ASP A 126 10.79 -16.41 0.54
N ASN A 127 10.70 -15.23 1.14
CA ASN A 127 10.39 -15.06 2.56
C ASN A 127 9.58 -13.78 2.76
N LEU A 128 8.33 -13.92 3.18
CA LEU A 128 7.45 -12.85 3.61
C LEU A 128 7.06 -13.10 5.06
N ARG A 129 7.29 -12.13 5.93
CA ARG A 129 6.85 -12.15 7.32
C ARG A 129 5.97 -10.95 7.60
N VAL A 130 4.81 -11.19 8.18
CA VAL A 130 3.88 -10.14 8.61
C VAL A 130 3.74 -10.25 10.13
N ASN A 131 3.97 -9.14 10.83
CA ASN A 131 3.83 -9.08 12.28
C ASN A 131 2.79 -8.02 12.65
N GLY A 132 1.71 -8.45 13.27
CA GLY A 132 0.72 -7.62 13.92
C GLY A 132 -0.11 -6.75 12.97
N PHE A 133 -0.21 -7.05 11.67
CA PHE A 133 -1.10 -6.30 10.79
C PHE A 133 -2.54 -6.43 11.25
N LYS A 134 -3.18 -5.30 11.55
CA LYS A 134 -4.58 -5.27 11.96
C LYS A 134 -5.26 -3.99 11.51
N ILE A 135 -6.45 -4.15 10.94
CA ILE A 135 -7.41 -3.05 10.76
C ILE A 135 -8.65 -3.34 11.60
N CYS A 136 -9.20 -2.33 12.26
CA CYS A 136 -10.33 -2.53 13.16
C CYS A 136 -11.29 -1.34 13.20
N HIS A 137 -12.56 -1.65 13.50
CA HIS A 137 -13.63 -0.71 13.81
C HIS A 137 -14.52 -1.35 14.87
N ASP A 138 -14.63 -0.73 16.04
CA ASP A 138 -15.34 -1.27 17.20
C ASP A 138 -14.93 -2.72 17.51
N LYS A 139 -15.87 -3.66 17.37
CA LYS A 139 -15.63 -5.10 17.60
C LYS A 139 -15.14 -5.84 16.35
N GLN A 140 -15.20 -5.18 15.18
CA GLN A 140 -14.80 -5.75 13.90
C GLN A 140 -13.30 -5.63 13.69
N SER A 141 -12.68 -6.69 13.18
CA SER A 141 -11.27 -6.60 12.80
C SER A 141 -10.88 -7.61 11.72
N ILE A 142 -9.89 -7.21 10.94
CA ILE A 142 -9.13 -8.08 10.03
C ILE A 142 -7.70 -8.03 10.52
N ALA A 143 -7.14 -9.20 10.84
CA ALA A 143 -5.74 -9.32 11.24
C ALA A 143 -5.01 -10.31 10.34
N ILE A 144 -3.75 -10.05 10.08
CA ILE A 144 -2.84 -10.93 9.33
C ILE A 144 -1.55 -11.02 10.12
N ASP A 145 -1.12 -12.25 10.41
CA ASP A 145 0.12 -12.52 11.12
C ASP A 145 0.74 -13.81 10.62
N GLY A 146 2.06 -13.92 10.68
CA GLY A 146 2.76 -15.15 10.34
C GLY A 146 3.81 -14.98 9.27
N ARG A 147 4.13 -16.08 8.61
CA ARG A 147 5.24 -16.16 7.66
C ARG A 147 4.86 -17.03 6.46
N ALA A 148 5.26 -16.60 5.28
CA ALA A 148 5.15 -17.38 4.05
C ALA A 148 6.54 -17.54 3.44
N THR A 149 7.01 -18.78 3.32
CA THR A 149 8.28 -19.17 2.70
C THR A 149 8.05 -20.35 1.77
N LYS A 150 9.13 -20.97 1.32
CA LYS A 150 9.08 -22.26 0.63
C LYS A 150 8.85 -23.44 1.57
N ASP A 151 8.95 -23.25 2.90
CA ASP A 151 8.65 -24.29 3.88
C ASP A 151 7.13 -24.44 3.99
N LEU A 152 6.64 -25.67 3.82
CA LEU A 152 5.22 -26.02 3.89
C LEU A 152 4.63 -25.88 5.31
N ASN A 153 5.47 -25.76 6.35
CA ASN A 153 5.04 -25.54 7.72
C ASN A 153 4.82 -24.07 8.05
N ASP A 154 5.34 -23.16 7.21
CA ASP A 154 5.10 -21.74 7.35
C ASP A 154 3.71 -21.37 6.82
N SER A 155 3.00 -20.50 7.52
CA SER A 155 1.68 -20.00 7.09
C SER A 155 1.45 -18.56 7.50
N LEU A 156 0.67 -17.85 6.67
CA LEU A 156 0.04 -16.59 7.04
C LEU A 156 -1.35 -16.89 7.59
N ASN A 157 -1.60 -16.48 8.82
CA ASN A 157 -2.90 -16.58 9.45
C ASN A 157 -3.71 -15.33 9.17
N VAL A 158 -4.93 -15.48 8.66
CA VAL A 158 -5.89 -14.40 8.46
C VAL A 158 -7.05 -14.61 9.42
N GLU A 159 -7.23 -13.67 10.34
CA GLU A 159 -8.34 -13.66 11.30
C GLU A 159 -9.35 -12.57 10.89
N LEU A 160 -10.60 -12.98 10.73
CA LEU A 160 -11.74 -12.10 10.48
C LEU A 160 -12.67 -12.17 11.70
N LYS A 161 -12.82 -11.07 12.42
CA LYS A 161 -13.68 -11.01 13.61
C LYS A 161 -14.84 -10.05 13.38
N ASP A 162 -16.05 -10.53 13.59
CA ASP A 162 -17.33 -9.79 13.51
C ASP A 162 -17.49 -8.97 12.21
N ILE A 163 -16.83 -9.40 11.12
CA ILE A 163 -16.84 -8.68 9.85
C ILE A 163 -18.17 -8.86 9.13
N ASN A 164 -18.78 -7.73 8.78
CA ASN A 164 -19.86 -7.74 7.81
C ASN A 164 -19.29 -8.00 6.41
N ILE A 165 -19.60 -9.15 5.84
CA ILE A 165 -19.06 -9.60 4.54
C ILE A 165 -19.33 -8.61 3.41
N SER A 166 -20.37 -7.78 3.51
CA SER A 166 -20.69 -6.76 2.52
C SER A 166 -19.55 -5.73 2.34
N TYR A 167 -18.77 -5.45 3.38
CA TYR A 167 -17.59 -4.58 3.25
C TYR A 167 -16.54 -5.20 2.33
N ILE A 168 -16.28 -6.50 2.51
CA ILE A 168 -15.30 -7.22 1.68
C ILE A 168 -15.78 -7.30 0.24
N LEU A 169 -17.05 -7.63 0.01
CA LEU A 169 -17.62 -7.72 -1.33
C LEU A 169 -17.57 -6.39 -2.08
N ASN A 170 -17.80 -5.28 -1.38
CA ASN A 170 -17.67 -3.93 -1.95
C ASN A 170 -16.23 -3.56 -2.32
N LEU A 171 -15.23 -4.09 -1.60
CA LEU A 171 -13.81 -3.85 -1.88
C LEU A 171 -13.31 -4.61 -3.11
N VAL A 172 -13.80 -5.83 -3.33
CA VAL A 172 -13.33 -6.71 -4.42
C VAL A 172 -14.21 -6.69 -5.67
N ASN A 173 -15.24 -5.82 -5.73
CA ASN A 173 -16.13 -5.69 -6.90
C ASN A 173 -16.87 -7.01 -7.29
N PHE A 174 -17.29 -7.79 -6.31
CA PHE A 174 -18.21 -8.90 -6.57
C PHE A 174 -19.64 -8.43 -6.58
#